data_c8b1bc63041aee742859e75f52d0b2df
#
_entry.id   c8b1bc63041aee742859e75f52d0b2df
#
_cell.length_a   1.000
_cell.length_b   1.000
_cell.length_c   1.000
_cell.angle_alpha   90.00
_cell.angle_beta   90.00
_cell.angle_gamma   90.00
#
_symmetry.space_group_name_H-M   'P 1'
#
loop_
_entity.id
_entity.type
_entity.pdbx_description
1 polymer ?
#
loop_
_entity_poly.entity_id
_entity_poly.type
_entity_poly.pdbx_seq_one_letter_code
_entity_poly.pdbx_strand_id
1 'polypeptide(L)'
;MDNEIIVRSMHTVEKEKACVAGMPVKDTIKVSDELGYSANTPDRKSLWQIQTPQCFEYDLLAQSYDKLFSDMSYGKSVPAITDDAMIVEYGSDTKVKLIEGSYENIKVTTPEDMGDCRTFFKETQKNVKKLEISVDIL
;
A
#
# COMPACT_ATOMS: atom_id res chain seq x y z
N MET A 1 6.92 -5.50 -7.54
CA MET A 1 6.51 -4.15 -7.99
C MET A 1 6.96 -3.98 -9.43
N ASP A 2 6.06 -3.61 -10.33
CA ASP A 2 6.37 -3.38 -11.74
C ASP A 2 6.56 -1.89 -12.05
N ASN A 3 7.12 -1.59 -13.24
CA ASN A 3 7.37 -0.22 -13.67
C ASN A 3 6.10 0.60 -13.88
N GLU A 4 4.97 -0.05 -14.19
CA GLU A 4 3.71 0.64 -14.46
C GLU A 4 3.13 1.25 -13.19
N ILE A 5 3.24 0.56 -12.06
CA ILE A 5 2.81 1.09 -10.75
C ILE A 5 3.65 2.33 -10.41
N ILE A 6 4.98 2.29 -10.64
CA ILE A 6 5.87 3.43 -10.36
C ILE A 6 5.49 4.64 -11.21
N VAL A 7 5.36 4.46 -12.53
CA VAL A 7 5.00 5.54 -13.45
C VAL A 7 3.63 6.14 -13.11
N ARG A 8 2.65 5.30 -12.80
CA ARG A 8 1.31 5.73 -12.37
C ARG A 8 1.37 6.54 -11.08
N SER A 9 2.18 6.12 -10.11
CA SER A 9 2.39 6.84 -8.85
C SER A 9 2.99 8.22 -9.09
N MET A 10 4.03 8.32 -9.94
CA MET A 10 4.68 9.58 -10.29
C MET A 10 3.70 10.56 -10.94
N HIS A 11 2.95 10.13 -11.95
CA HIS A 11 1.94 10.98 -12.59
C HIS A 11 0.80 11.39 -11.65
N THR A 12 0.46 10.53 -10.69
CA THR A 12 -0.61 10.86 -9.74
C THR A 12 -0.11 11.87 -8.71
N VAL A 13 1.09 11.70 -8.15
CA VAL A 13 1.61 12.63 -7.14
C VAL A 13 1.85 14.04 -7.69
N GLU A 14 2.21 14.17 -8.97
CA GLU A 14 2.33 15.47 -9.64
C GLU A 14 1.01 16.29 -9.61
N LYS A 15 -0.14 15.63 -9.61
CA LYS A 15 -1.47 16.25 -9.65
C LYS A 15 -2.13 16.34 -8.27
N GLU A 16 -2.04 15.24 -7.52
CA GLU A 16 -2.79 15.05 -6.27
C GLU A 16 -1.94 15.31 -5.03
N LYS A 17 -0.60 15.47 -5.17
CA LYS A 17 0.41 15.69 -4.13
C LYS A 17 0.65 14.50 -3.20
N ALA A 18 -0.30 13.58 -3.07
CA ALA A 18 -0.21 12.39 -2.24
C ALA A 18 -0.94 11.22 -2.90
N CYS A 19 -0.28 10.08 -3.03
CA CYS A 19 -0.93 8.85 -3.48
C CYS A 19 -0.28 7.60 -2.90
N VAL A 20 -1.07 6.54 -2.78
CA VAL A 20 -0.63 5.23 -2.34
C VAL A 20 -1.20 4.15 -3.24
N ALA A 21 -0.36 3.16 -3.57
CA ALA A 21 -0.81 1.98 -4.27
C ALA A 21 -1.60 1.05 -3.33
N GLY A 22 -2.62 0.41 -3.85
CA GLY A 22 -3.40 -0.56 -3.10
C GLY A 22 -4.30 -1.39 -4.00
N MET A 23 -4.94 -2.40 -3.42
CA MET A 23 -5.91 -3.24 -4.11
C MET A 23 -7.20 -3.33 -3.30
N PRO A 24 -8.38 -3.38 -3.96
CA PRO A 24 -9.63 -3.68 -3.28
C PRO A 24 -9.53 -5.00 -2.53
N VAL A 25 -10.05 -5.03 -1.30
CA VAL A 25 -10.05 -6.24 -0.47
C VAL A 25 -10.96 -7.30 -1.10
N LYS A 26 -10.46 -8.53 -1.23
CA LYS A 26 -11.22 -9.68 -1.76
C LYS A 26 -11.99 -10.41 -0.67
N ASP A 27 -11.44 -10.48 0.53
CA ASP A 27 -11.99 -11.21 1.64
C ASP A 27 -13.03 -10.40 2.41
N THR A 28 -13.86 -11.08 3.19
CA THR A 28 -14.76 -10.42 4.12
C THR A 28 -13.98 -10.01 5.36
N ILE A 29 -13.96 -8.71 5.66
CA ILE A 29 -13.29 -8.15 6.83
C ILE A 29 -14.32 -8.00 7.96
N LYS A 30 -13.94 -8.43 9.16
CA LYS A 30 -14.68 -8.25 10.41
C LYS A 30 -13.90 -7.32 11.33
N VAL A 31 -14.59 -6.38 11.93
CA VAL A 31 -14.07 -5.65 13.09
C VAL A 31 -14.42 -6.46 14.32
N SER A 32 -13.43 -6.78 15.16
CA SER A 32 -13.66 -7.48 16.43
C SER A 32 -13.76 -6.49 17.60
N ASP A 33 -14.49 -6.87 18.63
CA ASP A 33 -14.41 -6.23 19.94
C ASP A 33 -13.22 -6.76 20.75
N GLU A 34 -13.03 -6.24 21.97
CA GLU A 34 -11.94 -6.63 22.88
C GLU A 34 -12.02 -8.10 23.35
N LEU A 35 -13.19 -8.72 23.24
CA LEU A 35 -13.44 -10.11 23.63
C LEU A 35 -13.33 -11.08 22.45
N GLY A 36 -13.03 -10.56 21.23
CA GLY A 36 -12.87 -11.37 20.01
C GLY A 36 -14.18 -11.69 19.29
N TYR A 37 -15.30 -11.07 19.66
CA TYR A 37 -16.56 -11.21 18.93
C TYR A 37 -16.62 -10.23 17.75
N SER A 38 -17.38 -10.60 16.71
CA SER A 38 -17.62 -9.74 15.56
C SER A 38 -18.52 -8.55 15.95
N ALA A 39 -17.94 -7.36 16.01
CA ALA A 39 -18.65 -6.11 16.28
C ALA A 39 -19.29 -5.51 15.02
N ASN A 40 -18.60 -5.58 13.88
CA ASN A 40 -19.06 -4.98 12.63
C ASN A 40 -18.46 -5.68 11.41
N THR A 41 -19.13 -5.54 10.26
CA THR A 41 -18.63 -5.97 8.95
C THR A 41 -18.69 -4.76 8.01
N PRO A 42 -17.55 -4.08 7.77
CA PRO A 42 -17.50 -2.94 6.85
C PRO A 42 -17.90 -3.33 5.42
N ASP A 43 -18.42 -2.37 4.66
CA ASP A 43 -18.66 -2.60 3.23
C ASP A 43 -17.32 -2.84 2.50
N ARG A 44 -17.14 -4.04 1.99
CA ARG A 44 -15.93 -4.45 1.27
C ARG A 44 -15.60 -3.55 0.09
N LYS A 45 -16.59 -2.93 -0.55
CA LYS A 45 -16.38 -2.04 -1.69
C LYS A 45 -15.59 -0.79 -1.34
N SER A 46 -15.59 -0.37 -0.07
CA SER A 46 -14.83 0.78 0.43
C SER A 46 -13.47 0.43 1.02
N LEU A 47 -13.13 -0.86 1.09
CA LEU A 47 -11.90 -1.31 1.73
C LEU A 47 -10.80 -1.61 0.72
N TRP A 48 -9.62 -1.05 0.99
CA TRP A 48 -8.41 -1.26 0.20
C TRP A 48 -7.29 -1.79 1.08
N GLN A 49 -6.56 -2.75 0.56
CA GLN A 49 -5.31 -3.23 1.14
C GLN A 49 -4.17 -2.38 0.57
N ILE A 50 -3.55 -1.58 1.43
CA ILE A 50 -2.51 -0.63 1.04
C ILE A 50 -1.19 -1.35 0.80
N GLN A 51 -0.51 -0.92 -0.26
CA GLN A 51 0.76 -1.46 -0.72
C GLN A 51 1.83 -0.35 -0.79
N THR A 52 2.98 -0.69 -1.31
CA THR A 52 4.01 0.24 -1.78
C THR A 52 4.02 0.25 -3.31
N PRO A 53 4.33 1.39 -3.98
CA PRO A 53 4.86 2.63 -3.42
C PRO A 53 3.79 3.50 -2.76
N GLN A 54 4.25 4.34 -1.82
CA GLN A 54 3.53 5.49 -1.31
C GLN A 54 4.33 6.73 -1.76
N CYS A 55 3.70 7.65 -2.45
CA CYS A 55 4.36 8.79 -3.07
C CYS A 55 3.74 10.11 -2.61
N PHE A 56 4.59 11.05 -2.23
CA PHE A 56 4.18 12.34 -1.67
C PHE A 56 5.04 13.47 -2.22
N GLU A 57 4.45 14.66 -2.35
CA GLU A 57 5.21 15.88 -2.50
C GLU A 57 6.10 16.07 -1.27
N TYR A 58 7.37 16.41 -1.46
CA TYR A 58 8.35 16.45 -0.38
C TYR A 58 7.96 17.40 0.75
N ASP A 59 7.59 18.64 0.39
CA ASP A 59 7.25 19.66 1.40
C ASP A 59 5.98 19.29 2.19
N LEU A 60 5.00 18.68 1.54
CA LEU A 60 3.79 18.18 2.18
C LEU A 60 4.12 17.11 3.23
N LEU A 61 4.94 16.14 2.85
CA LEU A 61 5.33 15.06 3.76
C LEU A 61 6.17 15.58 4.92
N ALA A 62 7.17 16.43 4.64
CA ALA A 62 8.05 17.01 5.65
C ALA A 62 7.25 17.82 6.70
N GLN A 63 6.36 18.72 6.25
CA GLN A 63 5.50 19.52 7.15
C GLN A 63 4.55 18.63 7.97
N SER A 64 4.06 17.55 7.40
CA SER A 64 3.20 16.60 8.11
C SER A 64 3.94 15.88 9.23
N TYR A 65 5.20 15.49 8.99
CA TYR A 65 6.09 14.95 10.02
C TYR A 65 6.40 15.97 11.12
N ASP A 66 6.75 17.22 10.74
CA ASP A 66 7.03 18.29 11.71
C ASP A 66 5.85 18.52 12.64
N LYS A 67 4.63 18.54 12.08
CA LYS A 67 3.41 18.66 12.87
C LYS A 67 3.21 17.48 13.81
N LEU A 68 3.39 16.25 13.33
CA LEU A 68 3.26 15.04 14.14
C LEU A 68 4.22 15.07 15.33
N PHE A 69 5.50 15.33 15.10
CA PHE A 69 6.52 15.38 16.15
C PHE A 69 6.29 16.53 17.14
N SER A 70 5.85 17.70 16.64
CA SER A 70 5.46 18.82 17.48
C SER A 70 4.31 18.44 18.41
N ASP A 71 3.25 17.86 17.88
CA ASP A 71 2.08 17.46 18.66
C ASP A 71 2.43 16.39 19.70
N MET A 72 3.28 15.42 19.35
CA MET A 72 3.82 14.43 20.30
C MET A 72 4.64 15.10 21.42
N SER A 73 5.49 16.07 21.09
CA SER A 73 6.32 16.77 22.08
C SER A 73 5.51 17.60 23.06
N TYR A 74 4.35 18.10 22.62
CA TYR A 74 3.40 18.82 23.50
C TYR A 74 2.43 17.88 24.24
N GLY A 75 2.63 16.56 24.15
CA GLY A 75 1.80 15.58 24.85
C GLY A 75 0.38 15.45 24.30
N LYS A 76 0.12 15.87 23.06
CA LYS A 76 -1.17 15.66 22.43
C LYS A 76 -1.37 14.18 22.09
N SER A 77 -2.61 13.72 22.16
CA SER A 77 -2.96 12.40 21.68
C SER A 77 -2.83 12.36 20.16
N VAL A 78 -1.98 11.46 19.65
CA VAL A 78 -1.79 11.21 18.23
C VAL A 78 -2.29 9.81 17.88
N PRO A 79 -2.81 9.55 16.69
CA PRO A 79 -3.23 8.22 16.27
C PRO A 79 -2.02 7.26 16.21
N ALA A 80 -2.28 5.95 16.30
CA ALA A 80 -1.27 4.94 16.03
C ALA A 80 -0.94 4.96 14.52
N ILE A 81 0.21 5.53 14.18
CA ILE A 81 0.67 5.65 12.79
C ILE A 81 1.22 4.31 12.32
N THR A 82 0.75 3.82 11.18
CA THR A 82 1.18 2.56 10.56
C THR A 82 1.88 2.75 9.22
N ASP A 83 1.67 3.92 8.56
CA ASP A 83 2.29 4.27 7.29
C ASP A 83 2.39 5.78 7.08
N ASP A 84 3.11 6.21 6.01
CA ASP A 84 3.32 7.63 5.71
C ASP A 84 2.02 8.33 5.25
N ALA A 85 1.08 7.59 4.66
CA ALA A 85 -0.22 8.14 4.28
C ALA A 85 -0.98 8.68 5.49
N MET A 86 -0.99 7.94 6.60
CA MET A 86 -1.60 8.39 7.86
C MET A 86 -0.92 9.65 8.43
N ILE A 87 0.39 9.82 8.20
CA ILE A 87 1.10 11.04 8.62
C ILE A 87 0.61 12.26 7.84
N VAL A 88 0.45 12.13 6.51
CA VAL A 88 -0.11 13.19 5.67
C VAL A 88 -1.55 13.50 6.04
N GLU A 89 -2.39 12.49 6.26
CA GLU A 89 -3.78 12.63 6.68
C GLU A 89 -3.91 13.30 8.06
N TYR A 90 -2.98 13.03 8.98
CA TYR A 90 -2.92 13.69 10.29
C TYR A 90 -2.39 15.12 10.20
N GLY A 91 -1.35 15.32 9.38
CA GLY A 91 -0.57 16.56 9.33
C GLY A 91 -1.17 17.64 8.45
N SER A 92 -2.06 17.28 7.51
CA SER A 92 -2.60 18.21 6.50
C SER A 92 -4.08 17.94 6.18
N ASP A 93 -4.68 18.82 5.38
CA ASP A 93 -6.02 18.63 4.80
C ASP A 93 -5.96 17.92 3.43
N THR A 94 -4.77 17.51 2.98
CA THR A 94 -4.57 16.84 1.70
C THR A 94 -5.10 15.42 1.75
N LYS A 95 -5.96 15.07 0.80
CA LYS A 95 -6.48 13.72 0.66
C LYS A 95 -5.46 12.84 -0.06
N VAL A 96 -5.20 11.66 0.48
CA VAL A 96 -4.32 10.68 -0.16
C VAL A 96 -5.09 9.92 -1.23
N LYS A 97 -4.61 10.00 -2.48
CA LYS A 97 -5.22 9.30 -3.61
C LYS A 97 -4.88 7.83 -3.60
N LEU A 98 -5.87 6.95 -3.59
CA LEU A 98 -5.69 5.52 -3.82
C LEU A 98 -5.53 5.27 -5.32
N ILE A 99 -4.48 4.54 -5.69
CA ILE A 99 -4.22 4.09 -7.06
C ILE A 99 -4.15 2.57 -7.10
N GLU A 100 -4.55 2.00 -8.22
CA GLU A 100 -4.50 0.55 -8.40
C GLU A 100 -3.05 0.05 -8.42
N GLY A 101 -2.75 -0.86 -7.51
CA GLY A 101 -1.48 -1.59 -7.41
C GLY A 101 -1.52 -2.89 -8.20
N SER A 102 -1.11 -3.98 -7.57
CA SER A 102 -1.21 -5.34 -8.12
C SER A 102 -1.34 -6.35 -6.99
N TYR A 103 -2.16 -7.40 -7.17
CA TYR A 103 -2.20 -8.51 -6.23
C TYR A 103 -0.89 -9.33 -6.18
N GLU A 104 -0.03 -9.15 -7.17
CA GLU A 104 1.31 -9.74 -7.23
C GLU A 104 2.38 -8.87 -6.51
N ASN A 105 2.01 -7.66 -6.10
CA ASN A 105 2.90 -6.75 -5.39
C ASN A 105 2.92 -7.08 -3.89
N ILE A 106 3.57 -8.19 -3.56
CA ILE A 106 3.69 -8.70 -2.20
C ILE A 106 4.80 -7.97 -1.47
N LYS A 107 4.50 -7.42 -0.30
CA LYS A 107 5.50 -6.87 0.62
C LYS A 107 5.98 -7.99 1.55
N VAL A 108 7.26 -8.32 1.46
CA VAL A 108 7.89 -9.32 2.34
C VAL A 108 8.23 -8.67 3.67
N THR A 109 7.48 -8.98 4.71
CA THR A 109 7.66 -8.43 6.07
C THR A 109 7.77 -9.52 7.13
N THR A 110 7.23 -10.70 6.85
CA THR A 110 7.22 -11.85 7.77
C THR A 110 7.87 -13.08 7.15
N PRO A 111 8.30 -14.07 7.94
CA PRO A 111 8.82 -15.35 7.41
C PRO A 111 7.81 -16.07 6.52
N GLU A 112 6.52 -15.94 6.78
CA GLU A 112 5.42 -16.55 6.01
C GLU A 112 5.36 -16.00 4.59
N ASP A 113 5.57 -14.67 4.41
CA ASP A 113 5.58 -14.00 3.10
C ASP A 113 6.66 -14.57 2.15
N MET A 114 7.74 -15.15 2.72
CA MET A 114 8.79 -15.83 1.94
C MET A 114 8.29 -17.06 1.19
N GLY A 115 7.27 -17.73 1.73
CA GLY A 115 6.64 -18.88 1.06
C GLY A 115 5.92 -18.46 -0.23
N ASP A 116 5.14 -17.41 -0.14
CA ASP A 116 4.36 -16.86 -1.25
C ASP A 116 5.28 -16.29 -2.34
N CYS A 117 6.33 -15.54 -1.94
CA CYS A 117 7.35 -15.06 -2.87
C CYS A 117 8.05 -16.18 -3.64
N ARG A 118 8.42 -17.28 -3.00
CA ARG A 118 9.08 -18.41 -3.66
C ARG A 118 8.17 -19.07 -4.69
N THR A 119 6.88 -19.17 -4.41
CA THR A 119 5.89 -19.72 -5.34
C THR A 119 5.75 -18.81 -6.56
N PHE A 120 5.61 -17.52 -6.34
CA PHE A 120 5.54 -16.52 -7.40
C PHE A 120 6.77 -16.51 -8.31
N PHE A 121 7.98 -16.53 -7.75
CA PHE A 121 9.22 -16.59 -8.54
C PHE A 121 9.32 -17.86 -9.39
N LYS A 122 8.89 -19.02 -8.88
CA LYS A 122 8.88 -20.27 -9.65
C LYS A 122 7.92 -20.22 -10.83
N GLU A 123 6.76 -19.62 -10.67
CA GLU A 123 5.77 -19.44 -11.74
C GLU A 123 6.27 -18.46 -12.80
N THR A 124 6.86 -17.34 -12.39
CA THR A 124 7.46 -16.35 -13.30
C THR A 124 8.58 -16.96 -14.12
N GLN A 125 9.49 -17.74 -13.51
CA GLN A 125 10.55 -18.43 -14.23
C GLN A 125 10.03 -19.48 -15.24
N LYS A 126 8.94 -20.17 -14.91
CA LYS A 126 8.30 -21.11 -15.86
C LYS A 126 7.73 -20.38 -17.06
N ASN A 127 7.12 -19.22 -16.85
CA ASN A 127 6.54 -18.41 -17.91
C ASN A 127 7.62 -17.81 -18.83
N VAL A 128 8.75 -17.34 -18.27
CA VAL A 128 9.90 -16.85 -19.05
C VAL A 128 10.49 -17.96 -19.91
N LYS A 129 10.75 -19.14 -19.36
CA LYS A 129 11.23 -20.30 -20.13
C LYS A 129 10.27 -20.72 -21.24
N LYS A 130 8.95 -20.61 -21.02
CA LYS A 130 7.95 -20.93 -22.04
C LYS A 130 7.95 -19.92 -23.19
N LEU A 131 8.24 -18.65 -22.91
CA LEU A 131 8.41 -17.59 -23.91
C LEU A 131 9.70 -17.77 -24.72
N GLU A 132 10.82 -18.12 -24.10
CA GLU A 132 12.09 -18.42 -24.78
C GLU A 132 11.96 -19.60 -25.75
N ILE A 133 11.26 -20.68 -25.36
CA ILE A 133 11.03 -21.84 -26.24
C ILE A 133 10.13 -21.49 -27.43
N SER A 134 9.24 -20.50 -27.31
CA SER A 134 8.37 -20.08 -28.42
C SER A 134 9.05 -19.14 -29.42
N VAL A 135 10.19 -18.56 -29.11
CA VAL A 135 10.99 -17.69 -30.00
C VAL A 135 11.95 -18.53 -30.85
N ASP A 136 12.39 -19.70 -30.36
CA ASP A 136 13.29 -20.61 -31.11
C ASP A 136 12.61 -21.44 -32.20
N ILE A 137 11.29 -21.27 -32.41
CA ILE A 137 10.48 -22.04 -33.42
C ILE A 137 10.06 -21.14 -34.61
N LEU A 138 10.51 -19.90 -34.68
CA LEU A 138 10.32 -18.99 -35.81
C LEU A 138 11.63 -18.72 -36.52
#